data_a92c21f4184d2d34d40626cf1354d037
#
_entry.id   a92c21f4184d2d34d40626cf1354d037
#
_cell.length_a   1.000
_cell.length_b   1.000
_cell.length_c   1.000
_cell.angle_alpha   90.00
_cell.angle_beta   90.00
_cell.angle_gamma   90.00
#
_symmetry.space_group_name_H-M   'P 1'
#
loop_
_entity.id
_entity.type
_entity.pdbx_description
1 polymer ?
#
loop_
_entity_poly.entity_id
_entity_poly.type
_entity_poly.pdbx_seq_one_letter_code
_entity_poly.pdbx_strand_id
1 'polypeptide(L)'
;MYRKRKGFTLSEVIIYLAITSLILAIPTSFMIIKDRGYELKVEGEISKIHDFLMEAKQLSKKDNLYGEIIFDILDNKLIYENALRTTSLKLNEVKVSFNRDNLITINETGVISISGTITIIDKNNKRREITIVPGIWKINVK
;
A
#
# COMPACT_ATOMS: atom_id res chain seq x y z
N MET A 1 -66.19 -21.80 16.75
CA MET A 1 -65.67 -20.46 17.09
C MET A 1 -64.61 -20.04 16.06
N TYR A 2 -64.97 -19.25 15.04
CA TYR A 2 -64.03 -18.81 14.00
C TYR A 2 -63.14 -17.67 14.52
N ARG A 3 -61.86 -17.90 14.68
CA ARG A 3 -60.88 -16.87 15.02
C ARG A 3 -60.59 -15.99 13.80
N LYS A 4 -61.13 -14.76 13.77
CA LYS A 4 -60.78 -13.77 12.73
C LYS A 4 -59.27 -13.53 12.73
N ARG A 5 -58.57 -13.99 11.72
CA ARG A 5 -57.18 -13.60 11.49
C ARG A 5 -57.15 -12.14 11.09
N LYS A 6 -56.56 -11.28 11.91
CA LYS A 6 -56.28 -9.90 11.53
C LYS A 6 -55.17 -9.92 10.48
N GLY A 7 -55.47 -9.48 9.28
CA GLY A 7 -54.47 -9.25 8.26
C GLY A 7 -53.67 -7.96 8.55
N PHE A 8 -52.45 -7.89 8.06
CA PHE A 8 -51.66 -6.66 8.12
C PHE A 8 -52.28 -5.55 7.30
N THR A 9 -52.22 -4.35 7.79
CA THR A 9 -52.66 -3.16 7.06
C THR A 9 -51.59 -2.77 6.05
N LEU A 10 -51.92 -2.13 4.94
CA LEU A 10 -50.97 -1.64 3.94
C LEU A 10 -49.91 -0.75 4.57
N SER A 11 -50.27 0.08 5.53
CA SER A 11 -49.34 0.95 6.24
C SER A 11 -48.31 0.19 7.07
N GLU A 12 -48.71 -0.90 7.73
CA GLU A 12 -47.78 -1.76 8.47
C GLU A 12 -46.77 -2.41 7.54
N VAL A 13 -47.17 -2.90 6.37
CA VAL A 13 -46.27 -3.49 5.38
C VAL A 13 -45.25 -2.46 4.87
N ILE A 14 -45.69 -1.23 4.60
CA ILE A 14 -44.77 -0.17 4.14
C ILE A 14 -43.75 0.17 5.23
N ILE A 15 -44.18 0.27 6.49
CA ILE A 15 -43.26 0.55 7.62
C ILE A 15 -42.25 -0.58 7.79
N TYR A 16 -42.68 -1.85 7.73
CA TYR A 16 -41.77 -2.99 7.80
C TYR A 16 -40.75 -3.01 6.66
N LEU A 17 -41.17 -2.71 5.43
CA LEU A 17 -40.26 -2.63 4.28
C LEU A 17 -39.24 -1.48 4.43
N ALA A 18 -39.69 -0.31 4.94
CA ALA A 18 -38.79 0.82 5.20
C ALA A 18 -37.74 0.49 6.28
N ILE A 19 -38.15 -0.13 7.39
CA ILE A 19 -37.23 -0.53 8.46
C ILE A 19 -36.25 -1.61 7.96
N THR A 20 -36.75 -2.60 7.23
CA THR A 20 -35.90 -3.68 6.70
C THR A 20 -34.87 -3.16 5.72
N SER A 21 -35.25 -2.22 4.83
CA SER A 21 -34.31 -1.61 3.87
C SER A 21 -33.22 -0.79 4.59
N LEU A 22 -33.56 -0.07 5.66
CA LEU A 22 -32.60 0.65 6.50
C LEU A 22 -31.59 -0.30 7.16
N ILE A 23 -32.07 -1.40 7.74
CA ILE A 23 -31.21 -2.40 8.39
C ILE A 23 -30.24 -3.04 7.40
N LEU A 24 -30.68 -3.30 6.16
CA LEU A 24 -29.83 -3.89 5.10
C LEU A 24 -28.82 -2.90 4.51
N ALA A 25 -29.11 -1.59 4.56
CA ALA A 25 -28.19 -0.56 4.05
C ALA A 25 -26.96 -0.32 4.94
N ILE A 26 -27.07 -0.51 6.24
CA ILE A 26 -26.00 -0.24 7.21
C ILE A 26 -24.75 -1.12 6.98
N PRO A 27 -24.84 -2.46 6.86
CA PRO A 27 -23.67 -3.33 6.71
C PRO A 27 -22.87 -3.06 5.43
N THR A 28 -23.53 -2.72 4.33
CA THR A 28 -22.87 -2.45 3.05
C THR A 28 -22.02 -1.19 3.11
N SER A 29 -22.50 -0.15 3.80
CA SER A 29 -21.74 1.09 3.98
C SER A 29 -20.47 0.87 4.82
N PHE A 30 -20.54 0.05 5.87
CA PHE A 30 -19.38 -0.27 6.70
C PHE A 30 -18.28 -1.04 5.94
N MET A 31 -18.66 -1.99 5.07
CA MET A 31 -17.72 -2.72 4.22
C MET A 31 -16.96 -1.78 3.28
N ILE A 32 -17.66 -0.90 2.58
CA ILE A 32 -17.05 0.06 1.65
C ILE A 32 -16.06 1.00 2.37
N ILE A 33 -16.41 1.48 3.57
CA ILE A 33 -15.53 2.38 4.35
C ILE A 33 -14.26 1.65 4.79
N LYS A 34 -14.39 0.39 5.23
CA LYS A 34 -13.24 -0.43 5.66
C LYS A 34 -12.27 -0.69 4.52
N ASP A 35 -12.79 -1.04 3.33
CA ASP A 35 -11.96 -1.34 2.16
C ASP A 35 -11.23 -0.08 1.66
N ARG A 36 -11.89 1.07 1.62
CA ARG A 36 -11.25 2.35 1.29
C ARG A 36 -10.18 2.75 2.30
N GLY A 37 -10.46 2.56 3.59
CA GLY A 37 -9.48 2.84 4.65
C GLY A 37 -8.23 1.99 4.53
N TYR A 38 -8.36 0.73 4.14
CA TYR A 38 -7.24 -0.16 3.88
C TYR A 38 -6.45 0.27 2.63
N GLU A 39 -7.12 0.57 1.52
CA GLU A 39 -6.45 1.05 0.30
C GLU A 39 -5.63 2.32 0.56
N LEU A 40 -6.17 3.28 1.31
CA LEU A 40 -5.43 4.49 1.70
C LEU A 40 -4.17 4.20 2.51
N LYS A 41 -4.19 3.19 3.40
CA LYS A 41 -3.00 2.77 4.14
C LYS A 41 -1.94 2.18 3.22
N VAL A 42 -2.34 1.33 2.28
CA VAL A 42 -1.46 0.73 1.28
C VAL A 42 -0.84 1.80 0.38
N GLU A 43 -1.64 2.75 -0.10
CA GLU A 43 -1.12 3.88 -0.90
C GLU A 43 -0.16 4.75 -0.10
N GLY A 44 -0.46 4.98 1.17
CA GLY A 44 0.44 5.69 2.08
C GLY A 44 1.78 4.99 2.28
N GLU A 45 1.81 3.66 2.35
CA GLU A 45 3.08 2.92 2.42
C GLU A 45 3.84 2.94 1.10
N ILE A 46 3.15 2.88 -0.04
CA ILE A 46 3.78 3.03 -1.36
C ILE A 46 4.44 4.41 -1.50
N SER A 47 3.76 5.46 -1.04
CA SER A 47 4.33 6.81 -1.00
C SER A 47 5.59 6.87 -0.12
N LYS A 48 5.56 6.25 1.06
CA LYS A 48 6.75 6.18 1.94
C LYS A 48 7.92 5.43 1.29
N ILE A 49 7.66 4.36 0.54
CA ILE A 49 8.70 3.66 -0.22
C ILE A 49 9.31 4.60 -1.24
N HIS A 50 8.49 5.32 -2.00
CA HIS A 50 8.97 6.30 -2.97
C HIS A 50 9.83 7.38 -2.31
N ASP A 51 9.33 7.97 -1.23
CA ASP A 51 10.03 9.03 -0.49
C ASP A 51 11.36 8.54 0.08
N PHE A 52 11.39 7.31 0.62
CA PHE A 52 12.62 6.67 1.10
C PHE A 52 13.66 6.47 0.00
N LEU A 53 13.23 6.03 -1.18
CA LEU A 53 14.12 5.91 -2.34
C LEU A 53 14.66 7.28 -2.78
N MET A 54 13.84 8.33 -2.75
CA MET A 54 14.27 9.69 -3.08
C MET A 54 15.22 10.26 -2.03
N GLU A 55 14.95 10.01 -0.75
CA GLU A 55 15.84 10.39 0.35
C GLU A 55 17.21 9.71 0.23
N ALA A 56 17.25 8.40 -0.03
CA ALA A 56 18.48 7.65 -0.24
C ALA A 56 19.35 8.25 -1.35
N LYS A 57 18.73 8.65 -2.48
CA LYS A 57 19.45 9.36 -3.56
C LYS A 57 20.03 10.68 -3.10
N GLN A 58 19.25 11.47 -2.37
CA GLN A 58 19.70 12.77 -1.88
C GLN A 58 20.84 12.62 -0.87
N LEU A 59 20.76 11.59 0.00
CA LEU A 59 21.80 11.31 0.98
C LEU A 59 23.11 10.89 0.29
N SER A 60 23.08 9.97 -0.69
CA SER A 60 24.26 9.59 -1.47
C SER A 60 24.91 10.79 -2.15
N LYS A 61 24.08 11.64 -2.79
CA LYS A 61 24.57 12.88 -3.43
C LYS A 61 25.14 13.89 -2.44
N LYS A 62 24.46 14.10 -1.31
CA LYS A 62 24.89 15.07 -0.28
C LYS A 62 26.21 14.65 0.36
N ASP A 63 26.35 13.36 0.66
CA ASP A 63 27.52 12.81 1.32
C ASP A 63 28.65 12.55 0.32
N ASN A 64 28.36 12.62 -1.00
CA ASN A 64 29.27 12.27 -2.10
C ASN A 64 29.86 10.85 -1.91
N LEU A 65 28.99 9.92 -1.51
CA LEU A 65 29.33 8.54 -1.20
C LEU A 65 28.41 7.56 -1.91
N TYR A 66 28.96 6.43 -2.19
CA TYR A 66 28.20 5.26 -2.69
C TYR A 66 27.21 4.82 -1.60
N GLY A 67 25.98 4.49 -2.01
CA GLY A 67 24.95 4.01 -1.09
C GLY A 67 24.25 2.78 -1.65
N GLU A 68 23.72 1.97 -0.75
CA GLU A 68 22.98 0.76 -1.07
C GLU A 68 21.62 0.76 -0.39
N ILE A 69 20.60 0.29 -1.11
CA ILE A 69 19.28 0.02 -0.54
C ILE A 69 19.04 -1.48 -0.57
N ILE A 70 18.91 -2.06 0.61
CA ILE A 70 18.69 -3.48 0.83
C ILE A 70 17.21 -3.71 1.15
N PHE A 71 16.58 -4.64 0.43
CA PHE A 71 15.22 -5.11 0.69
C PHE A 71 15.27 -6.33 1.60
N ASP A 72 15.13 -6.11 2.90
CA ASP A 72 15.06 -7.18 3.88
C ASP A 72 13.65 -7.79 3.88
N ILE A 73 13.51 -8.94 3.21
CA ILE A 73 12.24 -9.65 3.07
C ILE A 73 11.80 -10.27 4.39
N LEU A 74 12.73 -10.68 5.26
CA LEU A 74 12.42 -11.37 6.52
C LEU A 74 11.77 -10.40 7.51
N ASP A 75 12.37 -9.24 7.69
CA ASP A 75 11.88 -8.21 8.61
C ASP A 75 10.91 -7.21 7.95
N ASN A 76 10.66 -7.38 6.62
CA ASN A 76 9.81 -6.52 5.80
C ASN A 76 10.18 -5.03 5.94
N LYS A 77 11.44 -4.71 5.72
CA LYS A 77 11.99 -3.37 5.82
C LYS A 77 12.91 -3.04 4.64
N LEU A 78 12.99 -1.77 4.30
CA LEU A 78 14.01 -1.21 3.43
C LEU A 78 15.13 -0.65 4.30
N ILE A 79 16.37 -0.90 3.95
CA ILE A 79 17.55 -0.36 4.66
C ILE A 79 18.37 0.38 3.63
N TYR A 80 18.64 1.65 3.87
CA TYR A 80 19.66 2.40 3.14
C TYR A 80 20.90 2.49 4.01
N GLU A 81 22.04 2.19 3.42
CA GLU A 81 23.34 2.32 4.10
C GLU A 81 24.39 2.93 3.17
N ASN A 82 25.26 3.71 3.76
CA ASN A 82 26.50 4.19 3.20
C ASN A 82 27.58 4.21 4.30
N ALA A 83 28.81 4.63 3.98
CA ALA A 83 29.91 4.64 4.94
C ALA A 83 29.68 5.54 6.17
N LEU A 84 28.75 6.47 6.14
CA LEU A 84 28.49 7.44 7.22
C LEU A 84 27.21 7.15 8.01
N ARG A 85 26.22 6.49 7.42
CA ARG A 85 24.91 6.33 8.06
C ARG A 85 24.12 5.14 7.54
N THR A 86 23.20 4.67 8.39
CA THR A 86 22.20 3.67 8.05
C THR A 86 20.83 4.22 8.42
N THR A 87 19.86 4.12 7.49
CA THR A 87 18.47 4.51 7.71
C THR A 87 17.57 3.35 7.31
N SER A 88 16.47 3.12 8.01
CA SER A 88 15.56 2.03 7.67
C SER A 88 14.10 2.46 7.69
N LEU A 89 13.30 1.86 6.81
CA LEU A 89 11.86 2.02 6.71
C LEU A 89 11.19 0.66 6.89
N LYS A 90 10.44 0.48 7.98
CA LYS A 90 9.64 -0.72 8.21
C LYS A 90 8.27 -0.59 7.56
N LEU A 91 7.81 -1.67 6.91
CA LEU A 91 6.53 -1.75 6.22
C LEU A 91 5.59 -2.71 6.99
N ASN A 92 4.31 -2.35 7.09
CA ASN A 92 3.34 -3.10 7.87
C ASN A 92 2.18 -3.64 7.03
N GLU A 93 1.75 -2.91 6.01
CA GLU A 93 0.58 -3.25 5.20
C GLU A 93 0.95 -3.93 3.88
N VAL A 94 2.20 -3.74 3.41
CA VAL A 94 2.69 -4.30 2.15
C VAL A 94 3.98 -5.09 2.36
N LYS A 95 4.21 -6.08 1.50
CA LYS A 95 5.50 -6.77 1.35
C LYS A 95 6.17 -6.27 0.10
N VAL A 96 7.50 -6.10 0.16
CA VAL A 96 8.28 -5.60 -0.96
C VAL A 96 9.42 -6.55 -1.30
N SER A 97 9.73 -6.62 -2.59
CA SER A 97 10.90 -7.31 -3.09
C SER A 97 11.42 -6.61 -4.34
N PHE A 98 12.69 -6.74 -4.61
CA PHE A 98 13.32 -6.22 -5.82
C PHE A 98 13.87 -7.39 -6.64
N ASN A 99 13.65 -7.34 -7.95
CA ASN A 99 13.97 -8.46 -8.86
C ASN A 99 15.48 -8.65 -9.15
N ARG A 100 16.35 -7.84 -8.56
CA ARG A 100 17.80 -7.91 -8.67
C ARG A 100 18.43 -8.08 -7.29
N ASP A 101 18.50 -9.31 -6.79
CA ASP A 101 19.13 -9.70 -5.52
C ASP A 101 18.69 -8.88 -4.30
N ASN A 102 17.52 -8.24 -4.38
CA ASN A 102 16.98 -7.33 -3.35
C ASN A 102 17.94 -6.20 -2.98
N LEU A 103 18.78 -5.75 -3.91
CA LEU A 103 19.78 -4.70 -3.71
C LEU A 103 19.70 -3.66 -4.81
N ILE A 104 19.63 -2.39 -4.44
CA ILE A 104 19.74 -1.24 -5.32
C ILE A 104 20.98 -0.45 -4.95
N THR A 105 21.84 -0.21 -5.94
CA THR A 105 23.05 0.60 -5.74
C THR A 105 22.87 2.01 -6.28
N ILE A 106 23.34 2.99 -5.52
CA ILE A 106 23.27 4.42 -5.83
C ILE A 106 24.69 4.96 -5.84
N ASN A 107 25.07 5.64 -6.91
CA ASN A 107 26.39 6.23 -7.01
C ASN A 107 26.50 7.55 -6.22
N GLU A 108 27.70 8.10 -6.12
CA GLU A 108 28.02 9.35 -5.41
C GLU A 108 27.23 10.57 -5.95
N THR A 109 26.77 10.53 -7.19
CA THR A 109 25.97 11.61 -7.78
C THR A 109 24.46 11.43 -7.52
N GLY A 110 24.06 10.39 -6.77
CA GLY A 110 22.68 10.07 -6.46
C GLY A 110 21.92 9.41 -7.61
N VAL A 111 22.63 8.84 -8.59
CA VAL A 111 22.02 8.11 -9.68
C VAL A 111 21.99 6.61 -9.37
N ILE A 112 20.83 5.99 -9.59
CA ILE A 112 20.72 4.54 -9.49
C ILE A 112 21.36 3.90 -10.71
N SER A 113 22.27 2.98 -10.44
CA SER A 113 23.07 2.31 -11.46
C SER A 113 22.36 1.10 -12.09
N ILE A 114 21.34 0.56 -11.44
CA ILE A 114 20.69 -0.70 -11.81
C ILE A 114 19.23 -0.44 -12.18
N SER A 115 18.79 -0.97 -13.33
CA SER A 115 17.38 -1.05 -13.68
C SER A 115 16.73 -2.28 -13.03
N GLY A 116 15.46 -2.16 -12.64
CA GLY A 116 14.74 -3.28 -12.08
C GLY A 116 13.30 -2.92 -11.72
N THR A 117 12.60 -3.88 -11.14
CA THR A 117 11.22 -3.71 -10.71
C THR A 117 11.09 -4.04 -9.23
N ILE A 118 10.55 -3.10 -8.47
CA ILE A 118 10.12 -3.32 -7.10
C ILE A 118 8.70 -3.88 -7.18
N THR A 119 8.51 -5.08 -6.69
CA THR A 119 7.19 -5.70 -6.55
C THR A 119 6.67 -5.42 -5.14
N ILE A 120 5.45 -4.90 -5.07
CA ILE A 120 4.74 -4.59 -3.84
C ILE A 120 3.48 -5.45 -3.80
N ILE A 121 3.32 -6.23 -2.74
CA ILE A 121 2.18 -7.14 -2.55
C ILE A 121 1.49 -6.76 -1.25
N ASP A 122 0.21 -6.43 -1.32
CA ASP A 122 -0.60 -6.15 -0.14
C ASP A 122 -1.18 -7.43 0.50
N LYS A 123 -1.85 -7.29 1.65
CA LYS A 123 -2.47 -8.41 2.38
C LYS A 123 -3.60 -9.09 1.60
N ASN A 124 -4.16 -8.42 0.58
CA ASN A 124 -5.19 -8.96 -0.30
C ASN A 124 -4.58 -9.62 -1.56
N ASN A 125 -3.25 -9.83 -1.58
CA ASN A 125 -2.49 -10.34 -2.73
C ASN A 125 -2.59 -9.46 -4.00
N LYS A 126 -3.01 -8.20 -3.87
CA LYS A 126 -2.97 -7.25 -4.98
C LYS A 126 -1.53 -6.82 -5.20
N ARG A 127 -1.05 -7.05 -6.42
CA ARG A 127 0.32 -6.74 -6.83
C ARG A 127 0.37 -5.36 -7.47
N ARG A 128 1.36 -4.58 -7.08
CA ARG A 128 1.73 -3.31 -7.71
C ARG A 128 3.23 -3.32 -8.01
N GLU A 129 3.63 -2.57 -9.00
CA GLU A 129 5.01 -2.56 -9.47
C GLU A 129 5.53 -1.13 -9.61
N ILE A 130 6.74 -0.91 -9.10
CA ILE A 130 7.51 0.32 -9.33
C ILE A 130 8.69 -0.07 -10.21
N THR A 131 8.72 0.44 -11.44
CA THR A 131 9.85 0.21 -12.35
C THR A 131 10.89 1.30 -12.16
N ILE A 132 12.13 0.88 -11.92
CA ILE A 132 13.30 1.75 -11.82
C ILE A 132 14.03 1.72 -13.16
N VAL A 133 14.17 2.91 -13.75
CA VAL A 133 14.99 3.11 -14.94
C VAL A 133 16.19 4.00 -14.55
N PRO A 134 17.44 3.67 -14.91
CA PRO A 134 18.59 4.51 -14.61
C PRO A 134 18.36 5.96 -15.06
N GLY A 135 18.51 6.91 -14.14
CA GLY A 135 18.29 8.33 -14.38
C GLY A 135 16.85 8.84 -14.37
N ILE A 136 15.84 7.99 -14.51
CA ILE A 136 14.43 8.39 -14.53
C ILE A 136 13.61 7.43 -13.69
N TRP A 137 12.89 7.95 -12.68
CA TRP A 137 11.92 7.19 -11.92
C TRP A 137 10.57 7.21 -12.63
N LYS A 138 10.12 6.09 -13.14
CA LYS A 138 8.77 5.97 -13.66
C LYS A 138 7.99 5.01 -12.78
N ILE A 139 7.03 5.56 -12.02
CA ILE A 139 6.08 4.77 -11.25
C ILE A 139 4.97 4.38 -12.21
N ASN A 140 4.96 3.13 -12.65
CA ASN A 140 3.80 2.52 -13.27
C ASN A 140 3.13 1.65 -12.21
N VAL A 141 2.07 2.17 -11.61
CA VAL A 141 1.17 1.37 -10.79
C VAL A 141 0.27 0.61 -11.76
N LYS A 142 0.53 -0.68 -11.93
CA LYS A 142 -0.38 -1.62 -12.60
C LYS A 142 -1.15 -2.41 -11.57
#